data_35e4344771671a0c4f1c29d23fbe18f8
#
_entry.id   35e4344771671a0c4f1c29d23fbe18f8
#
_cell.length_a   1.000
_cell.length_b   1.000
_cell.length_c   1.000
_cell.angle_alpha   90.00
_cell.angle_beta   90.00
_cell.angle_gamma   90.00
#
_symmetry.space_group_name_H-M   'P 1'
#
loop_
_entity.id
_entity.type
_entity.pdbx_description
1 polymer ?
#
loop_
_entity_poly.entity_id
_entity_poly.type
_entity_poly.pdbx_seq_one_letter_code
_entity_poly.pdbx_strand_id
1 'polypeptide(L)'
;MSIFISIASYQDPLLVSTIFGAYNNAHNKSGLVFGICDQSDEPIDISGFNFKNQIHYDYVEPLLSKGACWARHRIQNFFNNEDYYLQIDSHTQFLPDWDKQFISELEKIESRSSDKYFQKPIITSYPRGFKVLDFHNGLFELFTADKRTT
;
A
#
# COMPACT_ATOMS: atom_id res chain seq x y z
N MET A 1 -3.13 -5.57 16.28
CA MET A 1 -2.83 -4.39 15.44
C MET A 1 -3.22 -4.69 14.02
N SER A 2 -4.02 -3.83 13.43
CA SER A 2 -4.53 -3.95 12.06
C SER A 2 -4.10 -2.74 11.22
N ILE A 3 -3.80 -2.99 9.94
CA ILE A 3 -3.41 -1.95 8.98
C ILE A 3 -4.35 -2.03 7.79
N PHE A 4 -5.09 -0.96 7.52
CA PHE A 4 -5.83 -0.80 6.28
C PHE A 4 -4.90 -0.23 5.20
N ILE A 5 -4.75 -0.95 4.08
CA ILE A 5 -3.89 -0.57 2.96
C ILE A 5 -4.77 -0.10 1.81
N SER A 6 -4.72 1.19 1.50
CA SER A 6 -5.50 1.84 0.44
C SER A 6 -4.68 1.92 -0.84
N ILE A 7 -5.17 1.28 -1.91
CA ILE A 7 -4.50 1.21 -3.22
C ILE A 7 -5.45 1.67 -4.32
N ALA A 8 -5.19 2.84 -4.89
CA ALA A 8 -5.86 3.30 -6.10
C ALA A 8 -4.98 2.95 -7.32
N SER A 9 -5.51 2.16 -8.23
CA SER A 9 -4.81 1.71 -9.44
C SER A 9 -5.51 2.22 -10.70
N TYR A 10 -4.73 2.63 -11.70
CA TYR A 10 -5.23 2.96 -13.02
C TYR A 10 -4.30 2.36 -14.08
N GLN A 11 -4.79 1.34 -14.82
CA GLN A 11 -4.06 0.66 -15.89
C GLN A 11 -2.64 0.21 -15.47
N ASP A 12 -2.46 -0.20 -14.21
CA ASP A 12 -1.13 -0.46 -13.66
C ASP A 12 -0.86 -1.97 -13.57
N PRO A 13 0.09 -2.50 -14.36
CA PRO A 13 0.41 -3.92 -14.38
C PRO A 13 1.07 -4.41 -13.07
N LEU A 14 1.52 -3.50 -12.20
CA LEU A 14 2.18 -3.85 -10.93
C LEU A 14 1.22 -4.04 -9.77
N LEU A 15 -0.09 -3.78 -9.94
CA LEU A 15 -1.08 -3.88 -8.86
C LEU A 15 -1.02 -5.23 -8.13
N VAL A 16 -1.06 -6.33 -8.87
CA VAL A 16 -1.00 -7.69 -8.31
C VAL A 16 0.31 -7.91 -7.54
N SER A 17 1.44 -7.50 -8.12
CA SER A 17 2.76 -7.58 -7.48
C SER A 17 2.83 -6.78 -6.18
N THR A 18 2.23 -5.58 -6.16
CA THR A 18 2.15 -4.72 -4.97
C THR A 18 1.35 -5.38 -3.84
N ILE A 19 0.19 -5.95 -4.16
CA ILE A 19 -0.65 -6.65 -3.18
C ILE A 19 0.08 -7.86 -2.58
N PHE A 20 0.68 -8.71 -3.43
CA PHE A 20 1.47 -9.86 -2.99
C PHE A 20 2.70 -9.44 -2.18
N GLY A 21 3.41 -8.40 -2.62
CA GLY A 21 4.59 -7.88 -1.94
C GLY A 21 4.24 -7.36 -0.54
N ALA A 22 3.15 -6.61 -0.41
CA ALA A 22 2.67 -6.13 0.88
C ALA A 22 2.36 -7.29 1.83
N TYR A 23 1.60 -8.29 1.36
CA TYR A 23 1.20 -9.42 2.18
C TYR A 23 2.37 -10.33 2.54
N ASN A 24 3.18 -10.73 1.55
CA ASN A 24 4.25 -11.73 1.77
C ASN A 24 5.36 -11.22 2.67
N ASN A 25 5.69 -9.92 2.57
CA ASN A 25 6.75 -9.29 3.34
C ASN A 25 6.30 -8.71 4.69
N ALA A 26 5.00 -8.79 5.01
CA ALA A 26 4.53 -8.36 6.32
C ALA A 26 4.88 -9.36 7.42
N HIS A 27 5.20 -8.82 8.60
CA HIS A 27 5.39 -9.59 9.82
C HIS A 27 4.05 -10.12 10.35
N ASN A 28 3.03 -9.25 10.42
CA ASN A 28 1.68 -9.61 10.88
C ASN A 28 0.69 -9.66 9.71
N LYS A 29 0.73 -10.74 8.94
CA LYS A 29 -0.12 -10.94 7.76
C LYS A 29 -1.62 -10.92 8.07
N SER A 30 -2.02 -11.48 9.21
CA SER A 30 -3.42 -11.56 9.61
C SER A 30 -4.04 -10.21 10.00
N GLY A 31 -3.20 -9.22 10.30
CA GLY A 31 -3.65 -7.86 10.62
C GLY A 31 -3.82 -6.95 9.40
N LEU A 32 -3.55 -7.42 8.19
CA LEU A 32 -3.68 -6.60 6.99
C LEU A 32 -5.10 -6.63 6.43
N VAL A 33 -5.61 -5.48 6.03
CA VAL A 33 -6.85 -5.30 5.29
C VAL A 33 -6.57 -4.45 4.07
N PHE A 34 -6.94 -4.92 2.89
CA PHE A 34 -6.70 -4.21 1.63
C PHE A 34 -7.98 -3.58 1.14
N GLY A 35 -7.95 -2.29 0.83
CA GLY A 35 -8.97 -1.59 0.06
C GLY A 35 -8.39 -1.21 -1.29
N ILE A 36 -8.98 -1.72 -2.37
CA ILE A 36 -8.47 -1.58 -3.73
C ILE A 36 -9.54 -0.98 -4.61
N CYS A 37 -9.21 0.08 -5.34
CA CYS A 37 -9.99 0.56 -6.49
C CYS A 37 -9.16 0.34 -7.75
N ASP A 38 -9.55 -0.68 -8.51
CA ASP A 38 -8.90 -1.07 -9.75
C ASP A 38 -9.64 -0.46 -10.93
N GLN A 39 -8.95 0.39 -11.68
CA GLN A 39 -9.47 1.08 -12.85
C GLN A 39 -8.71 0.61 -14.08
N SER A 40 -8.92 -0.63 -14.48
CA SER A 40 -8.24 -1.30 -15.60
C SER A 40 -9.22 -1.83 -16.64
N ASP A 41 -8.72 -2.14 -17.84
CA ASP A 41 -9.55 -2.71 -18.90
C ASP A 41 -10.14 -4.06 -18.51
N GLU A 42 -9.37 -4.85 -17.74
CA GLU A 42 -9.82 -6.13 -17.20
C GLU A 42 -9.58 -6.17 -15.68
N PRO A 43 -10.57 -6.60 -14.87
CA PRO A 43 -10.39 -6.72 -13.43
C PRO A 43 -9.36 -7.79 -13.09
N ILE A 44 -8.56 -7.55 -12.04
CA ILE A 44 -7.67 -8.60 -11.54
C ILE A 44 -8.47 -9.75 -10.90
N ASP A 45 -7.97 -10.98 -11.05
CA ASP A 45 -8.55 -12.13 -10.38
C ASP A 45 -8.08 -12.21 -8.92
N ILE A 46 -8.95 -11.76 -7.99
CA ILE A 46 -8.68 -11.84 -6.56
C ILE A 46 -8.88 -13.25 -5.98
N SER A 47 -9.48 -14.19 -6.72
CA SER A 47 -9.71 -15.54 -6.22
C SER A 47 -8.44 -16.34 -5.99
N GLY A 48 -7.36 -15.98 -6.71
CA GLY A 48 -6.05 -16.58 -6.58
C GLY A 48 -5.30 -16.21 -5.30
N PHE A 49 -5.76 -15.21 -4.55
CA PHE A 49 -5.13 -14.83 -3.28
C PHE A 49 -5.61 -15.73 -2.14
N ASN A 50 -4.68 -16.37 -1.42
CA ASN A 50 -5.00 -17.17 -0.24
C ASN A 50 -5.51 -16.33 0.95
N PHE A 51 -5.41 -15.00 0.85
CA PHE A 51 -5.90 -14.00 1.81
C PHE A 51 -7.03 -13.12 1.22
N LYS A 52 -7.77 -13.59 0.25
CA LYS A 52 -8.86 -12.86 -0.41
C LYS A 52 -9.92 -12.29 0.55
N ASN A 53 -10.12 -12.93 1.70
CA ASN A 53 -11.04 -12.45 2.72
C ASN A 53 -10.58 -11.16 3.43
N GLN A 54 -9.33 -10.75 3.23
CA GLN A 54 -8.75 -9.49 3.71
C GLN A 54 -8.77 -8.40 2.62
N ILE A 55 -9.38 -8.67 1.45
CA ILE A 55 -9.40 -7.75 0.30
C ILE A 55 -10.82 -7.25 0.07
N HIS A 56 -11.00 -5.94 0.16
CA HIS A 56 -12.15 -5.21 -0.34
C HIS A 56 -11.80 -4.66 -1.72
N TYR A 57 -12.47 -5.16 -2.73
CA TYR A 57 -12.14 -4.88 -4.13
C TYR A 57 -13.28 -4.16 -4.83
N ASP A 58 -12.98 -3.04 -5.45
CA ASP A 58 -13.88 -2.19 -6.20
C ASP A 58 -13.31 -2.01 -7.62
N TYR A 59 -14.02 -2.55 -8.60
CA TYR A 59 -13.64 -2.44 -10.01
C TYR A 59 -14.40 -1.31 -10.69
N VAL A 60 -13.70 -0.57 -11.51
CA VAL A 60 -14.26 0.52 -12.31
C VAL A 60 -13.65 0.47 -13.72
N GLU A 61 -14.49 0.52 -14.74
CA GLU A 61 -14.00 0.69 -16.12
C GLU A 61 -13.17 1.98 -16.25
N PRO A 62 -12.02 1.95 -16.94
CA PRO A 62 -11.09 3.09 -17.02
C PRO A 62 -11.74 4.39 -17.54
N LEU A 63 -12.68 4.28 -18.48
CA LEU A 63 -13.40 5.42 -19.03
C LEU A 63 -14.30 6.13 -18.01
N LEU A 64 -14.67 5.45 -16.93
CA LEU A 64 -15.49 6.00 -15.83
C LEU A 64 -14.63 6.57 -14.71
N SER A 65 -13.31 6.48 -14.82
CA SER A 65 -12.37 7.02 -13.83
C SER A 65 -12.50 8.53 -13.70
N LYS A 66 -12.47 9.01 -12.45
CA LYS A 66 -12.44 10.44 -12.13
C LYS A 66 -11.13 10.83 -11.43
N GLY A 67 -10.09 10.01 -11.58
CA GLY A 67 -8.75 10.24 -11.06
C GLY A 67 -8.49 9.68 -9.66
N ALA A 68 -7.24 9.79 -9.24
CA ALA A 68 -6.73 9.12 -8.04
C ALA A 68 -7.45 9.51 -6.74
N CYS A 69 -7.75 10.80 -6.55
CA CYS A 69 -8.44 11.25 -5.32
C CYS A 69 -9.86 10.69 -5.21
N TRP A 70 -10.56 10.57 -6.33
CA TRP A 70 -11.87 9.96 -6.37
C TRP A 70 -11.82 8.45 -6.08
N ALA A 71 -10.85 7.73 -6.64
CA ALA A 71 -10.64 6.32 -6.36
C ALA A 71 -10.31 6.09 -4.87
N ARG A 72 -9.42 6.91 -4.29
CA ARG A 72 -9.09 6.87 -2.87
C ARG A 72 -10.31 7.14 -1.98
N HIS A 73 -11.17 8.06 -2.38
CA HIS A 73 -12.43 8.32 -1.65
C HIS A 73 -13.35 7.09 -1.64
N ARG A 74 -13.45 6.37 -2.77
CA ARG A 74 -14.21 5.11 -2.82
C ARG A 74 -13.65 4.06 -1.86
N ILE A 75 -12.33 3.91 -1.83
CA ILE A 75 -11.63 2.97 -0.96
C ILE A 75 -11.87 3.29 0.53
N GLN A 76 -11.94 4.56 0.91
CA GLN A 76 -12.18 4.97 2.30
C GLN A 76 -13.47 4.40 2.89
N ASN A 77 -14.47 4.06 2.06
CA ASN A 77 -15.71 3.45 2.53
C ASN A 77 -15.51 2.00 3.04
N PHE A 78 -14.38 1.37 2.74
CA PHE A 78 -14.03 0.03 3.24
C PHE A 78 -13.28 0.07 4.57
N PHE A 79 -12.75 1.22 4.95
CA PHE A 79 -12.06 1.39 6.22
C PHE A 79 -13.03 1.21 7.40
N ASN A 80 -12.71 0.29 8.30
CA ASN A 80 -13.56 -0.10 9.41
C ASN A 80 -12.86 0.07 10.78
N ASN A 81 -12.22 1.21 10.98
CA ASN A 81 -11.49 1.55 12.21
C ASN A 81 -10.31 0.62 12.52
N GLU A 82 -9.61 0.16 11.50
CA GLU A 82 -8.29 -0.45 11.69
C GLU A 82 -7.37 0.51 12.44
N ASP A 83 -6.39 -0.04 13.17
CA ASP A 83 -5.49 0.75 14.02
C ASP A 83 -4.67 1.77 13.21
N TYR A 84 -4.31 1.42 11.98
CA TYR A 84 -3.51 2.24 11.06
C TYR A 84 -4.12 2.30 9.66
N TYR A 85 -3.94 3.44 9.00
CA TYR A 85 -4.32 3.66 7.60
C TYR A 85 -3.07 3.95 6.77
N LEU A 86 -2.73 3.06 5.83
CA LEU A 86 -1.61 3.20 4.91
C LEU A 86 -2.12 3.45 3.49
N GLN A 87 -1.79 4.60 2.91
CA GLN A 87 -2.09 4.90 1.51
C GLN A 87 -0.83 4.75 0.66
N ILE A 88 -0.92 3.95 -0.39
CA ILE A 88 0.20 3.68 -1.30
C ILE A 88 -0.24 3.76 -2.76
N ASP A 89 0.74 3.83 -3.65
CA ASP A 89 0.53 3.69 -5.09
C ASP A 89 0.53 2.21 -5.50
N SER A 90 -0.10 1.92 -6.65
CA SER A 90 -0.27 0.55 -7.17
C SER A 90 1.02 -0.13 -7.63
N HIS A 91 2.15 0.58 -7.64
CA HIS A 91 3.48 0.09 -7.99
C HIS A 91 4.49 0.24 -6.83
N THR A 92 4.09 -0.18 -5.64
CA THR A 92 4.91 -0.12 -4.43
C THR A 92 5.53 -1.47 -4.13
N GLN A 93 6.84 -1.50 -3.80
CA GLN A 93 7.52 -2.70 -3.33
C GLN A 93 7.82 -2.60 -1.84
N PHE A 94 7.69 -3.73 -1.16
CA PHE A 94 7.82 -3.82 0.29
C PHE A 94 9.05 -4.66 0.67
N LEU A 95 9.83 -4.15 1.61
CA LEU A 95 10.90 -4.91 2.24
C LEU A 95 10.35 -5.83 3.35
N PRO A 96 11.08 -6.89 3.75
CA PRO A 96 10.66 -7.74 4.85
C PRO A 96 10.38 -6.95 6.14
N ASP A 97 9.33 -7.37 6.87
CA ASP A 97 8.89 -6.77 8.14
C ASP A 97 8.53 -5.26 8.06
N TRP A 98 8.09 -4.81 6.90
CA TRP A 98 7.76 -3.40 6.64
C TRP A 98 6.72 -2.84 7.61
N ASP A 99 5.71 -3.63 7.95
CA ASP A 99 4.63 -3.27 8.86
C ASP A 99 5.13 -3.02 10.27
N LYS A 100 6.01 -3.88 10.77
CA LYS A 100 6.67 -3.72 12.07
C LYS A 100 7.55 -2.48 12.12
N GLN A 101 8.31 -2.22 11.04
CA GLN A 101 9.16 -1.03 10.95
C GLN A 101 8.31 0.25 10.94
N PHE A 102 7.22 0.25 10.18
CA PHE A 102 6.31 1.38 10.06
C PHE A 102 5.66 1.73 11.41
N ILE A 103 5.12 0.73 12.10
CA ILE A 103 4.51 0.88 13.43
C ILE A 103 5.55 1.40 14.44
N SER A 104 6.76 0.83 14.44
CA SER A 104 7.83 1.28 15.34
C SER A 104 8.19 2.76 15.14
N GLU A 105 8.20 3.27 13.91
CA GLU A 105 8.45 4.69 13.65
C GLU A 105 7.29 5.57 14.15
N LEU A 106 6.04 5.16 13.98
CA LEU A 106 4.87 5.87 14.53
C LEU A 106 4.92 5.94 16.05
N GLU A 107 5.19 4.83 16.74
CA GLU A 107 5.29 4.75 18.19
C GLU A 107 6.43 5.66 18.73
N LYS A 108 7.56 5.73 18.03
CA LYS A 108 8.65 6.66 18.39
C LYS A 108 8.22 8.13 18.30
N ILE A 109 7.41 8.48 17.30
CA ILE A 109 6.90 9.84 17.15
C ILE A 109 5.91 10.15 18.26
N GLU A 110 4.98 9.24 18.54
CA GLU A 110 3.99 9.38 19.62
C GLU A 110 4.67 9.55 20.99
N SER A 111 5.69 8.73 21.27
CA SER A 111 6.41 8.80 22.55
C SER A 111 7.22 10.10 22.76
N ARG A 112 7.60 10.78 21.68
CA ARG A 112 8.32 12.07 21.73
C ARG A 112 7.40 13.26 21.88
N SER A 113 6.12 13.11 21.57
CA SER A 113 5.14 14.18 21.65
C SER A 113 4.60 14.30 23.07
N SER A 114 5.04 15.33 23.81
CA SER A 114 4.46 15.73 25.10
C SER A 114 3.15 16.53 24.93
N ASP A 115 2.79 16.87 23.71
CA ASP A 115 1.67 17.73 23.40
C ASP A 115 0.41 16.91 23.06
N LYS A 116 -0.69 17.16 23.79
CA LYS A 116 -1.99 16.52 23.59
C LYS A 116 -2.58 16.72 22.18
N TYR A 117 -2.06 17.68 21.41
CA TYR A 117 -2.52 17.98 20.06
C TYR A 117 -1.94 17.04 18.99
N PHE A 118 -0.89 16.25 19.30
CA PHE A 118 -0.23 15.34 18.35
C PHE A 118 -0.58 13.86 18.60
N GLN A 119 -1.86 13.57 18.86
CA GLN A 119 -2.31 12.21 19.20
C GLN A 119 -2.38 11.25 18.00
N LYS A 120 -2.27 11.76 16.77
CA LYS A 120 -2.35 10.95 15.53
C LYS A 120 -1.26 11.41 14.54
N PRO A 121 -0.03 10.91 14.69
CA PRO A 121 1.05 11.28 13.78
C PRO A 121 0.77 10.77 12.37
N ILE A 122 1.20 11.55 11.38
CA ILE A 122 1.20 11.17 9.98
C ILE A 122 2.64 11.05 9.53
N ILE A 123 3.01 9.88 9.01
CA ILE A 123 4.28 9.67 8.33
C ILE A 123 4.05 9.75 6.83
N THR A 124 4.82 10.58 6.16
CA THR A 124 4.88 10.60 4.71
C THR A 124 6.30 10.34 4.26
N SER A 125 6.45 9.55 3.21
CA SER A 125 7.75 9.17 2.66
C SER A 125 7.70 9.20 1.14
N TYR A 126 8.78 9.65 0.53
CA TYR A 126 8.99 9.46 -0.90
C TYR A 126 9.74 8.13 -1.09
N PRO A 127 9.12 7.10 -1.68
CA PRO A 127 9.75 5.80 -1.82
C PRO A 127 10.94 5.88 -2.77
N ARG A 128 11.92 5.00 -2.57
CA ARG A 128 13.00 4.84 -3.54
C ARG A 128 12.45 4.26 -4.84
N GLY A 129 12.92 4.76 -5.98
CA GLY A 129 12.62 4.14 -7.26
C GLY A 129 13.19 2.72 -7.35
N PHE A 130 12.54 1.86 -8.10
CA PHE A 130 13.01 0.50 -8.38
C PHE A 130 12.81 0.15 -9.85
N LYS A 131 13.58 -0.85 -10.30
CA LYS A 131 13.45 -1.46 -11.62
C LYS A 131 12.94 -2.87 -11.43
N VAL A 132 11.91 -3.24 -12.15
CA VAL A 132 11.44 -4.63 -12.18
C VAL A 132 12.39 -5.43 -13.07
N LEU A 133 13.02 -6.45 -12.50
CA LEU A 133 13.92 -7.36 -13.21
C LEU A 133 13.16 -8.57 -13.73
N ASP A 134 12.18 -9.06 -12.96
CA ASP A 134 11.34 -10.19 -13.33
C ASP A 134 9.96 -10.05 -12.68
N PHE A 135 8.93 -9.86 -13.50
CA PHE A 135 7.55 -9.73 -13.04
C PHE A 135 6.99 -11.03 -12.43
N HIS A 136 7.41 -12.19 -12.96
CA HIS A 136 6.87 -13.48 -12.52
C HIS A 136 7.44 -13.93 -11.19
N ASN A 137 8.70 -13.57 -10.91
CA ASN A 137 9.40 -13.93 -9.67
C ASN A 137 9.45 -12.81 -8.65
N GLY A 138 8.86 -11.64 -8.94
CA GLY A 138 8.86 -10.49 -8.05
C GLY A 138 10.25 -9.91 -7.78
N LEU A 139 11.20 -10.13 -8.71
CA LEU A 139 12.54 -9.59 -8.60
C LEU A 139 12.56 -8.11 -8.98
N PHE A 140 13.11 -7.29 -8.12
CA PHE A 140 13.30 -5.87 -8.35
C PHE A 140 14.67 -5.40 -7.85
N GLU A 141 15.17 -4.32 -8.46
CA GLU A 141 16.39 -3.64 -8.05
C GLU A 141 16.06 -2.23 -7.60
N LEU A 142 16.47 -1.85 -6.38
CA LEU A 142 16.30 -0.50 -5.89
C LEU A 142 17.32 0.42 -6.56
N PHE A 143 16.86 1.58 -7.04
CA PHE A 143 17.78 2.61 -7.46
C PHE A 143 18.60 3.09 -6.25
N THR A 144 19.92 2.95 -6.35
CA THR A 144 20.82 3.66 -5.47
C THR A 144 20.63 5.15 -5.73
N ALA A 145 20.33 5.91 -4.66
CA ALA A 145 20.27 7.36 -4.80
C ALA A 145 21.62 7.82 -5.38
N ASP A 146 21.59 8.37 -6.59
CA ASP A 146 22.75 9.05 -7.15
C ASP A 146 23.20 10.07 -6.11
N LYS A 147 24.46 9.96 -5.68
CA LYS A 147 25.10 11.00 -4.93
C LYS A 147 25.07 12.21 -5.85
N ARG A 148 24.12 13.13 -5.60
CA ARG A 148 24.19 14.43 -6.26
C ARG A 148 25.54 15.00 -5.87
N THR A 149 26.46 14.98 -6.81
CA THR A 149 27.71 15.75 -6.72
C THR A 149 27.29 17.20 -6.60
N THR A 150 27.46 17.71 -5.40
CA THR A 150 27.40 19.16 -5.11
C THR A 150 28.52 19.88 -5.84
#